data_8c842e3c9286d82be3c2c9093f933f55
#
_entry.id   8c842e3c9286d82be3c2c9093f933f55
#
_cell.length_a   1.000
_cell.length_b   1.000
_cell.length_c   1.000
_cell.angle_alpha   90.00
_cell.angle_beta   90.00
_cell.angle_gamma   90.00
#
_symmetry.space_group_name_H-M   'P 1'
#
loop_
_entity.id
_entity.type
_entity.pdbx_description
1 polymer ?
#
loop_
_entity_poly.entity_id
_entity_poly.type
_entity_poly.pdbx_seq_one_letter_code
_entity_poly.pdbx_strand_id
1 'polypeptide(L)'
;MAEENKQKISVEQDDADNFVEKIVALNRVAKVIKGGRHFSFTALVVIGNGNGRVGYGYGKANEVPDAIKKASSIAKSTMFDVAINNGTLAHEMNANYKASKVILRPASEGTGLIAGGAVRAVLEAAGVVNVLSKSLGSNNPINVVTATINALKKIRDPELATKNRKEQASLQKNIEESK
;
A
#
# COMPACT_ATOMS: atom_id res chain seq x y z
N MET A 1 38.60 -10.70 -0.28
CA MET A 1 37.27 -11.33 -0.29
C MET A 1 36.47 -11.18 1.01
N ALA A 2 37.01 -10.66 2.12
CA ALA A 2 36.29 -10.45 3.39
C ALA A 2 35.86 -8.99 3.63
N GLU A 3 36.36 -8.04 2.88
CA GLU A 3 36.05 -6.60 3.04
C GLU A 3 34.93 -6.11 2.12
N GLU A 4 34.66 -6.77 1.00
CA GLU A 4 33.54 -6.43 0.10
C GLU A 4 32.16 -6.80 0.67
N ASN A 5 32.11 -7.73 1.63
CA ASN A 5 30.83 -8.14 2.26
C ASN A 5 30.40 -7.23 3.40
N LYS A 6 31.29 -6.38 3.95
CA LYS A 6 30.94 -5.42 5.01
C LYS A 6 30.30 -4.14 4.48
N GLN A 7 30.57 -3.74 3.24
CA GLN A 7 29.99 -2.54 2.64
C GLN A 7 28.55 -2.74 2.13
N LYS A 8 28.15 -3.97 1.80
CA LYS A 8 26.76 -4.25 1.38
C LYS A 8 25.74 -4.29 2.51
N ILE A 9 26.20 -4.51 3.74
CA ILE A 9 25.30 -4.60 4.92
C ILE A 9 24.99 -3.21 5.50
N SER A 10 25.82 -2.20 5.25
CA SER A 10 25.63 -0.85 5.79
C SER A 10 24.72 0.07 4.97
N VAL A 11 24.40 -0.29 3.72
CA VAL A 11 23.53 0.52 2.85
C VAL A 11 22.03 0.18 3.02
N GLU A 12 21.71 -1.01 3.56
CA GLU A 12 20.31 -1.41 3.79
C GLU A 12 19.71 -0.91 5.11
N GLN A 13 20.50 -0.33 6.02
CA GLN A 13 20.02 0.11 7.34
C GLN A 13 19.59 1.58 7.41
N ASP A 14 20.01 2.44 6.49
CA ASP A 14 19.70 3.88 6.54
C ASP A 14 18.35 4.28 5.91
N ASP A 15 17.72 3.43 5.11
CA ASP A 15 16.37 3.66 4.56
C ASP A 15 15.24 3.20 5.50
N ALA A 16 15.55 2.57 6.64
CA ALA A 16 14.57 1.92 7.49
C ALA A 16 13.81 2.87 8.43
N ASP A 17 14.28 4.10 8.66
CA ASP A 17 13.75 4.94 9.75
C ASP A 17 12.88 6.14 9.31
N ASN A 18 12.70 6.41 8.04
CA ASN A 18 11.93 7.57 7.59
C ASN A 18 10.53 7.18 7.08
N PHE A 19 9.75 6.50 7.93
CA PHE A 19 8.37 6.15 7.60
C PHE A 19 7.41 7.31 7.87
N VAL A 20 6.63 7.66 6.86
CA VAL A 20 5.50 8.58 6.99
C VAL A 20 4.29 7.80 7.50
N GLU A 21 3.80 8.16 8.67
CA GLU A 21 2.61 7.59 9.28
C GLU A 21 1.40 8.50 9.05
N LYS A 22 0.31 7.94 8.53
CA LYS A 22 -0.95 8.66 8.29
C LYS A 22 -2.13 7.95 8.94
N ILE A 23 -2.84 8.67 9.81
CA ILE A 23 -4.08 8.18 10.42
C ILE A 23 -5.23 8.45 9.45
N VAL A 24 -5.84 7.38 8.93
CA VAL A 24 -6.97 7.47 7.98
C VAL A 24 -8.29 7.62 8.71
N ALA A 25 -8.48 6.89 9.80
CA ALA A 25 -9.69 6.95 10.62
C ALA A 25 -9.40 6.62 12.08
N LEU A 26 -10.02 7.37 12.97
CA LEU A 26 -10.00 7.14 14.41
C LEU A 26 -11.45 7.17 14.91
N ASN A 27 -11.90 6.07 15.51
CA ASN A 27 -13.29 5.96 15.97
C ASN A 27 -13.33 5.49 17.43
N ARG A 28 -14.25 6.05 18.20
CA ARG A 28 -14.62 5.54 19.52
C ARG A 28 -15.72 4.50 19.37
N VAL A 29 -15.50 3.30 19.86
CA VAL A 29 -16.44 2.19 19.81
C VAL A 29 -16.88 1.78 21.22
N ALA A 30 -18.09 1.26 21.36
CA ALA A 30 -18.59 0.82 22.65
C ALA A 30 -19.11 -0.62 22.59
N LYS A 31 -18.80 -1.41 23.62
CA LYS A 31 -19.41 -2.70 23.88
C LYS A 31 -20.46 -2.51 24.99
N VAL A 32 -21.71 -2.84 24.71
CA VAL A 32 -22.81 -2.79 25.68
C VAL A 32 -22.82 -4.09 26.49
N ILE A 33 -22.84 -3.96 27.81
CA ILE A 33 -22.91 -5.06 28.77
C ILE A 33 -24.01 -4.81 29.81
N LYS A 34 -24.31 -5.81 30.62
CA LYS A 34 -25.18 -5.61 31.81
C LYS A 34 -24.51 -4.60 32.75
N GLY A 35 -25.13 -3.45 32.96
CA GLY A 35 -24.61 -2.40 33.82
C GLY A 35 -23.93 -1.23 33.11
N GLY A 36 -23.78 -1.22 31.76
CA GLY A 36 -23.26 -0.05 31.08
C GLY A 36 -22.59 -0.29 29.74
N ARG A 37 -21.71 0.64 29.35
CA ARG A 37 -20.97 0.63 28.09
C ARG A 37 -19.49 0.68 28.36
N HIS A 38 -18.73 -0.26 27.83
CA HIS A 38 -17.27 -0.21 27.79
C HIS A 38 -16.81 0.43 26.50
N PHE A 39 -16.08 1.53 26.61
CA PHE A 39 -15.55 2.25 25.46
C PHE A 39 -14.15 1.75 25.10
N SER A 40 -13.86 1.76 23.83
CA SER A 40 -12.52 1.52 23.25
C SER A 40 -12.33 2.40 22.02
N PHE A 41 -11.10 2.56 21.59
CA PHE A 41 -10.75 3.31 20.39
C PHE A 41 -10.22 2.37 19.32
N THR A 42 -10.54 2.69 18.07
CA THR A 42 -10.01 1.97 16.91
C THR A 42 -9.32 2.96 16.00
N ALA A 43 -8.09 2.63 15.60
CA ALA A 43 -7.30 3.41 14.66
C ALA A 43 -7.02 2.62 13.39
N LEU A 44 -7.19 3.25 12.23
CA LEU A 44 -6.75 2.77 10.93
C LEU A 44 -5.57 3.64 10.50
N VAL A 45 -4.41 3.03 10.38
CA VAL A 45 -3.15 3.70 10.08
C VAL A 45 -2.56 3.14 8.80
N VAL A 46 -1.97 4.02 8.00
CA VAL A 46 -1.17 3.69 6.82
C VAL A 46 0.24 4.19 7.05
N ILE A 47 1.22 3.36 6.74
CA ILE A 47 2.65 3.68 6.86
C ILE A 47 3.31 3.44 5.51
N GLY A 48 4.21 4.32 5.11
CA GLY A 48 5.02 4.16 3.92
C GLY A 48 6.31 4.96 3.98
N ASN A 49 7.25 4.63 3.12
CA ASN A 49 8.55 5.30 3.04
C ASN A 49 8.60 6.42 1.98
N GLY A 50 7.50 6.67 1.27
CA GLY A 50 7.48 7.63 0.16
C GLY A 50 8.21 7.18 -1.12
N ASN A 51 8.79 5.98 -1.12
CA ASN A 51 9.61 5.43 -2.21
C ASN A 51 9.09 4.08 -2.70
N GLY A 52 7.77 3.91 -2.76
CA GLY A 52 7.12 2.71 -3.28
C GLY A 52 6.77 1.66 -2.21
N ARG A 53 7.12 1.86 -0.94
CA ARG A 53 6.81 0.89 0.11
C ARG A 53 5.66 1.38 0.97
N VAL A 54 4.61 0.58 1.12
CA VAL A 54 3.41 0.96 1.88
C VAL A 54 2.78 -0.23 2.59
N GLY A 55 2.24 0.02 3.77
CA GLY A 55 1.49 -0.94 4.56
C GLY A 55 0.33 -0.28 5.29
N TYR A 56 -0.61 -1.06 5.77
CA TYR A 56 -1.70 -0.57 6.60
C TYR A 56 -1.97 -1.48 7.78
N GLY A 57 -2.46 -0.88 8.85
CA GLY A 57 -2.82 -1.61 10.06
C GLY A 57 -4.09 -1.08 10.70
N TYR A 58 -4.80 -1.97 11.36
CA TYR A 58 -5.98 -1.65 12.13
C TYR A 58 -5.76 -2.08 13.57
N GLY A 59 -5.77 -1.12 14.50
CA GLY A 59 -5.58 -1.33 15.92
C GLY A 59 -6.81 -0.98 16.75
N LYS A 60 -7.03 -1.72 17.84
CA LYS A 60 -8.05 -1.44 18.84
C LYS A 60 -7.42 -1.50 20.23
N ALA A 61 -7.65 -0.46 21.05
CA ALA A 61 -7.20 -0.37 22.43
C ALA A 61 -8.17 0.49 23.27
N ASN A 62 -7.93 0.55 24.57
CA ASN A 62 -8.72 1.37 25.50
C ASN A 62 -8.37 2.87 25.38
N GLU A 63 -7.14 3.17 24.96
CA GLU A 63 -6.65 4.52 24.76
C GLU A 63 -6.28 4.76 23.30
N VAL A 64 -6.33 6.03 22.88
CA VAL A 64 -5.99 6.44 21.50
C VAL A 64 -4.54 6.15 21.14
N PRO A 65 -3.52 6.54 21.98
CA PRO A 65 -2.12 6.29 21.66
C PRO A 65 -1.80 4.80 21.49
N ASP A 66 -2.38 3.95 22.31
CA ASP A 66 -2.17 2.50 22.23
C ASP A 66 -2.82 1.89 20.98
N ALA A 67 -4.01 2.38 20.60
CA ALA A 67 -4.66 1.96 19.36
C ALA A 67 -3.80 2.31 18.13
N ILE A 68 -3.20 3.50 18.11
CA ILE A 68 -2.29 3.95 17.05
C ILE A 68 -1.02 3.10 17.04
N LYS A 69 -0.32 2.95 18.17
CA LYS A 69 0.89 2.12 18.27
C LYS A 69 0.67 0.70 17.77
N LYS A 70 -0.46 0.10 18.16
CA LYS A 70 -0.85 -1.25 17.71
C LYS A 70 -1.11 -1.30 16.20
N ALA A 71 -1.82 -0.30 15.66
CA ALA A 71 -2.07 -0.20 14.23
C ALA A 71 -0.76 -0.02 13.44
N SER A 72 0.15 0.83 13.92
CA SER A 72 1.45 1.09 13.30
C SER A 72 2.34 -0.16 13.28
N SER A 73 2.38 -0.92 14.37
CA SER A 73 3.12 -2.19 14.41
C SER A 73 2.59 -3.19 13.35
N ILE A 74 1.25 -3.32 13.23
CA ILE A 74 0.63 -4.16 12.20
C ILE A 74 0.93 -3.61 10.80
N ALA A 75 0.86 -2.29 10.59
CA ALA A 75 1.15 -1.69 9.30
C ALA A 75 2.59 -1.96 8.85
N LYS A 76 3.57 -1.86 9.75
CA LYS A 76 4.98 -2.18 9.47
C LYS A 76 5.18 -3.64 9.07
N SER A 77 4.49 -4.58 9.70
CA SER A 77 4.59 -6.01 9.36
C SER A 77 3.90 -6.39 8.04
N THR A 78 2.98 -5.56 7.54
CA THR A 78 2.21 -5.81 6.31
C THR A 78 2.69 -5.01 5.10
N MET A 79 3.85 -4.36 5.21
CA MET A 79 4.40 -3.55 4.11
C MET A 79 4.73 -4.40 2.89
N PHE A 80 4.53 -3.81 1.72
CA PHE A 80 4.87 -4.40 0.43
C PHE A 80 5.34 -3.31 -0.54
N ASP A 81 6.04 -3.72 -1.59
CA ASP A 81 6.57 -2.82 -2.60
C ASP A 81 5.55 -2.61 -3.73
N VAL A 82 5.42 -1.37 -4.17
CA VAL A 82 4.53 -0.91 -5.25
C VAL A 82 5.38 -0.48 -6.43
N ALA A 83 5.05 -0.94 -7.62
CA ALA A 83 5.69 -0.50 -8.85
C ALA A 83 5.25 0.93 -9.20
N ILE A 84 6.12 1.90 -8.93
CA ILE A 84 5.94 3.32 -9.26
C ILE A 84 6.89 3.65 -10.41
N ASN A 85 6.37 4.30 -11.46
CA ASN A 85 7.15 4.74 -12.60
C ASN A 85 7.02 6.26 -12.74
N ASN A 86 8.13 7.00 -12.63
CA ASN A 86 8.17 8.46 -12.75
C ASN A 86 7.09 9.19 -11.90
N GLY A 87 6.89 8.73 -10.65
CA GLY A 87 5.91 9.32 -9.73
C GLY A 87 4.44 9.02 -10.05
N THR A 88 4.16 8.14 -11.02
CA THR A 88 2.80 7.67 -11.37
C THR A 88 2.72 6.14 -11.38
N LEU A 89 1.52 5.61 -11.61
CA LEU A 89 1.28 4.17 -11.73
C LEU A 89 1.60 3.68 -13.15
N ALA A 90 2.07 2.44 -13.29
CA ALA A 90 2.42 1.87 -14.59
C ALA A 90 1.21 1.68 -15.53
N HIS A 91 0.03 1.42 -14.99
CA HIS A 91 -1.21 1.24 -15.77
C HIS A 91 -2.46 1.45 -14.90
N GLU A 92 -3.61 1.59 -15.56
CA GLU A 92 -4.91 1.66 -14.89
C GLU A 92 -5.22 0.35 -14.17
N MET A 93 -5.72 0.47 -12.93
CA MET A 93 -6.13 -0.69 -12.13
C MET A 93 -7.45 -0.44 -11.41
N ASN A 94 -8.28 -1.46 -11.45
CA ASN A 94 -9.53 -1.53 -10.70
C ASN A 94 -9.46 -2.66 -9.68
N ALA A 95 -9.80 -2.37 -8.43
CA ALA A 95 -9.90 -3.40 -7.41
C ALA A 95 -11.13 -3.21 -6.53
N ASN A 96 -11.64 -4.34 -6.06
CA ASN A 96 -12.78 -4.40 -5.17
C ASN A 96 -12.36 -5.04 -3.86
N TYR A 97 -12.94 -4.57 -2.78
CA TYR A 97 -12.91 -5.25 -1.49
C TYR A 97 -14.27 -5.09 -0.82
N LYS A 98 -14.95 -6.20 -0.59
CA LYS A 98 -16.35 -6.21 -0.14
C LYS A 98 -17.22 -5.29 -1.02
N ALA A 99 -17.94 -4.33 -0.44
CA ALA A 99 -18.80 -3.40 -1.15
C ALA A 99 -18.09 -2.12 -1.65
N SER A 100 -16.78 -1.98 -1.45
CA SER A 100 -16.00 -0.85 -1.96
C SER A 100 -15.25 -1.22 -3.23
N LYS A 101 -15.27 -0.33 -4.22
CA LYS A 101 -14.52 -0.43 -5.47
C LYS A 101 -13.66 0.82 -5.62
N VAL A 102 -12.40 0.64 -5.99
CA VAL A 102 -11.45 1.73 -6.24
C VAL A 102 -10.93 1.61 -7.66
N ILE A 103 -10.92 2.75 -8.36
CA ILE A 103 -10.34 2.90 -9.68
C ILE A 103 -9.11 3.78 -9.53
N LEU A 104 -7.96 3.34 -10.02
CA LEU A 104 -6.71 4.08 -10.07
C LEU A 104 -6.29 4.23 -11.53
N ARG A 105 -5.98 5.46 -11.95
CA ARG A 105 -5.51 5.79 -13.30
C ARG A 105 -4.23 6.57 -13.23
N PRO A 106 -3.20 6.22 -13.99
CA PRO A 106 -2.01 7.04 -14.13
C PRO A 106 -2.37 8.42 -14.69
N ALA A 107 -1.61 9.42 -14.30
CA ALA A 107 -1.78 10.78 -14.76
C ALA A 107 -0.44 11.38 -15.20
N SER A 108 -0.49 12.38 -16.08
CA SER A 108 0.69 13.12 -16.53
C SER A 108 1.32 13.93 -15.40
N GLU A 109 2.59 14.27 -15.55
CA GLU A 109 3.30 15.14 -14.61
C GLU A 109 2.57 16.47 -14.44
N GLY A 110 2.53 16.96 -13.19
CA GLY A 110 1.84 18.19 -12.83
C GLY A 110 0.35 18.04 -12.52
N THR A 111 -0.27 16.88 -12.76
CA THR A 111 -1.68 16.65 -12.41
C THR A 111 -1.86 16.60 -10.89
N GLY A 112 -0.86 16.09 -10.17
CA GLY A 112 -0.95 15.86 -8.73
C GLY A 112 -1.84 14.69 -8.35
N LEU A 113 -2.06 14.53 -7.06
CA LEU A 113 -2.83 13.43 -6.49
C LEU A 113 -4.31 13.81 -6.33
N ILE A 114 -5.16 13.29 -7.22
CA ILE A 114 -6.62 13.51 -7.17
C ILE A 114 -7.27 12.22 -6.64
N ALA A 115 -7.54 12.21 -5.32
CA ALA A 115 -8.02 11.04 -4.61
C ALA A 115 -8.91 11.38 -3.43
N GLY A 116 -9.83 10.49 -3.09
CA GLY A 116 -10.59 10.56 -1.83
C GLY A 116 -9.67 10.32 -0.62
N GLY A 117 -10.02 10.85 0.56
CA GLY A 117 -9.14 10.92 1.73
C GLY A 117 -8.45 9.60 2.10
N ALA A 118 -9.18 8.49 2.13
CA ALA A 118 -8.61 7.18 2.45
C ALA A 118 -7.63 6.66 1.37
N VAL A 119 -7.97 6.87 0.08
CA VAL A 119 -7.10 6.50 -1.06
C VAL A 119 -5.88 7.41 -1.09
N ARG A 120 -6.07 8.73 -0.87
CA ARG A 120 -5.00 9.73 -0.83
C ARG A 120 -3.94 9.37 0.20
N ALA A 121 -4.35 9.01 1.41
CA ALA A 121 -3.43 8.63 2.49
C ALA A 121 -2.52 7.46 2.10
N VAL A 122 -3.05 6.46 1.38
CA VAL A 122 -2.28 5.31 0.90
C VAL A 122 -1.30 5.70 -0.20
N LEU A 123 -1.76 6.48 -1.19
CA LEU A 123 -0.94 6.88 -2.34
C LEU A 123 0.19 7.85 -1.94
N GLU A 124 -0.10 8.80 -1.05
CA GLU A 124 0.92 9.69 -0.50
C GLU A 124 1.97 8.95 0.34
N ALA A 125 1.56 7.99 1.18
CA ALA A 125 2.48 7.16 1.93
C ALA A 125 3.35 6.28 1.02
N ALA A 126 2.81 5.81 -0.11
CA ALA A 126 3.55 5.08 -1.12
C ALA A 126 4.52 5.96 -1.95
N GLY A 127 4.35 7.29 -1.94
CA GLY A 127 5.17 8.21 -2.74
C GLY A 127 4.67 8.42 -4.17
N VAL A 128 3.40 8.10 -4.44
CA VAL A 128 2.79 8.39 -5.74
C VAL A 128 2.39 9.87 -5.79
N VAL A 129 2.80 10.56 -6.85
CA VAL A 129 2.61 12.02 -7.02
C VAL A 129 1.47 12.33 -7.98
N ASN A 130 1.39 11.63 -9.11
CA ASN A 130 0.45 11.93 -10.19
C ASN A 130 -0.49 10.76 -10.43
N VAL A 131 -1.72 10.84 -9.91
CA VAL A 131 -2.74 9.79 -10.06
C VAL A 131 -4.14 10.37 -9.98
N LEU A 132 -5.03 9.85 -10.83
CA LEU A 132 -6.46 10.06 -10.74
C LEU A 132 -7.11 8.84 -10.09
N SER A 133 -7.95 9.04 -9.09
CA SER A 133 -8.67 7.95 -8.45
C SER A 133 -10.13 8.26 -8.19
N LYS A 134 -10.93 7.21 -8.17
CA LYS A 134 -12.34 7.28 -7.76
C LYS A 134 -12.71 6.10 -6.89
N SER A 135 -13.26 6.39 -5.71
CA SER A 135 -13.89 5.39 -4.85
C SER A 135 -15.37 5.29 -5.19
N LEU A 136 -15.87 4.09 -5.37
CA LEU A 136 -17.25 3.75 -5.69
C LEU A 136 -17.80 2.75 -4.68
N GLY A 137 -19.11 2.74 -4.50
CA GLY A 137 -19.79 1.86 -3.56
C GLY A 137 -19.65 2.32 -2.12
N SER A 138 -19.23 1.46 -1.22
CA SER A 138 -19.13 1.76 0.22
C SER A 138 -17.98 2.73 0.53
N ASN A 139 -18.28 3.74 1.36
CA ASN A 139 -17.31 4.71 1.85
C ASN A 139 -16.60 4.28 3.16
N ASN A 140 -16.76 3.03 3.59
CA ASN A 140 -16.07 2.54 4.78
C ASN A 140 -14.56 2.64 4.62
N PRO A 141 -13.83 3.42 5.44
CA PRO A 141 -12.40 3.66 5.27
C PRO A 141 -11.55 2.38 5.23
N ILE A 142 -11.88 1.38 6.03
CA ILE A 142 -11.18 0.09 6.07
C ILE A 142 -11.30 -0.61 4.72
N ASN A 143 -12.52 -0.67 4.16
CA ASN A 143 -12.76 -1.33 2.88
C ASN A 143 -12.06 -0.58 1.73
N VAL A 144 -12.12 0.76 1.75
CA VAL A 144 -11.47 1.60 0.72
C VAL A 144 -9.96 1.45 0.76
N VAL A 145 -9.32 1.51 1.94
CA VAL A 145 -7.88 1.29 2.10
C VAL A 145 -7.48 -0.09 1.61
N THR A 146 -8.20 -1.13 2.03
CA THR A 146 -7.90 -2.51 1.59
C THR A 146 -8.09 -2.68 0.08
N ALA A 147 -9.13 -2.09 -0.51
CA ALA A 147 -9.33 -2.11 -1.97
C ALA A 147 -8.19 -1.39 -2.71
N THR A 148 -7.73 -0.24 -2.19
CA THR A 148 -6.59 0.51 -2.75
C THR A 148 -5.30 -0.33 -2.70
N ILE A 149 -5.02 -0.96 -1.57
CA ILE A 149 -3.86 -1.84 -1.40
C ILE A 149 -3.93 -3.05 -2.35
N ASN A 150 -5.11 -3.65 -2.50
CA ASN A 150 -5.31 -4.73 -3.46
C ASN A 150 -5.11 -4.27 -4.92
N ALA A 151 -5.47 -3.02 -5.24
CA ALA A 151 -5.18 -2.44 -6.55
C ALA A 151 -3.66 -2.30 -6.75
N LEU A 152 -2.95 -1.69 -5.78
CA LEU A 152 -1.50 -1.48 -5.86
C LEU A 152 -0.72 -2.80 -5.96
N LYS A 153 -1.09 -3.82 -5.22
CA LYS A 153 -0.47 -5.17 -5.30
C LYS A 153 -0.62 -5.84 -6.66
N LYS A 154 -1.65 -5.49 -7.42
CA LYS A 154 -1.90 -6.05 -8.76
C LYS A 154 -1.18 -5.30 -9.87
N ILE A 155 -0.66 -4.11 -9.60
CA ILE A 155 0.13 -3.34 -10.56
C ILE A 155 1.44 -4.07 -10.81
N ARG A 156 1.71 -4.36 -12.08
CA ARG A 156 2.93 -5.04 -12.53
C ARG A 156 3.91 -4.03 -13.07
N ASP A 157 5.17 -4.21 -12.73
CA ASP A 157 6.26 -3.48 -13.34
C ASP A 157 6.35 -3.83 -14.84
N PRO A 158 6.26 -2.85 -15.76
CA PRO A 158 6.33 -3.10 -17.20
C PRO A 158 7.66 -3.69 -17.64
N GLU A 159 8.76 -3.36 -16.99
CA GLU A 159 10.08 -3.90 -17.31
C GLU A 159 10.19 -5.39 -16.97
N LEU A 160 9.74 -5.77 -15.79
CA LEU A 160 9.69 -7.18 -15.35
C LEU A 160 8.73 -8.00 -16.23
N ALA A 161 7.57 -7.42 -16.59
CA ALA A 161 6.62 -8.08 -17.46
C ALA A 161 7.19 -8.33 -18.87
N THR A 162 7.98 -7.38 -19.39
CA THR A 162 8.65 -7.51 -20.69
C THR A 162 9.78 -8.54 -20.66
N LYS A 163 10.58 -8.58 -19.58
CA LYS A 163 11.63 -9.60 -19.40
C LYS A 163 11.03 -11.00 -19.34
N ASN A 164 9.99 -11.21 -18.52
CA ASN A 164 9.34 -12.50 -18.40
C ASN A 164 8.74 -13.00 -19.72
N ARG A 165 8.16 -12.09 -20.54
CA ARG A 165 7.66 -12.44 -21.88
C ARG A 165 8.77 -12.87 -22.84
N LYS A 166 9.91 -12.18 -22.81
CA LYS A 166 11.09 -12.55 -23.64
C LYS A 166 11.67 -13.90 -23.24
N GLU A 167 11.79 -14.16 -21.93
CA GLU A 167 12.25 -15.45 -21.41
C GLU A 167 11.29 -16.59 -21.78
N GLN A 168 10.00 -16.40 -21.65
CA GLN A 168 9.00 -17.39 -22.04
C GLN A 168 9.03 -17.66 -23.55
N ALA A 169 9.19 -16.62 -24.37
CA ALA A 169 9.30 -16.77 -25.83
C ALA A 169 10.57 -17.52 -26.25
N SER A 170 11.70 -17.30 -25.56
CA SER A 170 12.94 -18.04 -25.83
C SER A 170 12.86 -19.49 -25.41
N LEU A 171 12.21 -19.79 -24.27
CA LEU A 171 11.97 -21.16 -23.82
C LEU A 171 11.05 -21.93 -24.78
N GLN A 172 10.00 -21.30 -25.30
CA GLN A 172 9.10 -21.92 -26.27
C GLN A 172 9.84 -22.24 -27.58
N LYS A 173 10.67 -21.33 -28.11
CA LYS A 173 11.49 -21.60 -29.31
C LYS A 173 12.43 -22.78 -29.11
N ASN A 174 13.11 -22.87 -27.97
CA ASN A 174 14.01 -23.98 -27.68
C ASN A 174 13.29 -25.33 -27.57
N ILE A 175 12.04 -25.35 -27.12
CA ILE A 175 11.19 -26.56 -27.05
C ILE A 175 10.72 -26.96 -28.46
N GLU A 176 10.44 -26.00 -29.35
CA GLU A 176 10.02 -26.27 -30.74
C GLU A 176 11.21 -26.77 -31.58
N GLU A 177 12.41 -26.24 -31.37
CA GLU A 177 13.64 -26.68 -32.05
C GLU A 177 14.17 -28.03 -31.58
N SER A 178 13.70 -28.52 -30.41
CA SER A 178 14.09 -29.81 -29.85
C SER A 178 13.12 -30.98 -30.21
N LYS A 179 12.10 -30.72 -31.04
CA LYS A 179 11.13 -31.70 -31.57
C LYS A 179 11.40 -32.02 -33.03
#